data_be5a7aff171c75fdbef768c7a617baa3
#
_entry.id   be5a7aff171c75fdbef768c7a617baa3
#
_cell.length_a   1.000
_cell.length_b   1.000
_cell.length_c   1.000
_cell.angle_alpha   90.00
_cell.angle_beta   90.00
_cell.angle_gamma   90.00
#
_symmetry.space_group_name_H-M   'P 1'
#
loop_
_entity.id
_entity.type
_entity.pdbx_description
1 polymer ?
#
loop_
_entity_poly.entity_id
_entity_poly.type
_entity_poly.pdbx_seq_one_letter_code
_entity_poly.pdbx_strand_id
1 'polypeptide(L)'
;MDKLTELISFEIKRQYRSVRSFAVHMDIPQTTIFSMLKNGVSGTSYETVVSICRELGIEVVNYDSPIATDNELLSMIEKYNFLDDIGVHTVKAVLDAEYKRCTEK
;
A
#
# COMPACT_ATOMS: atom_id res chain seq x y z
N MET A 1 12.64 -3.89 -7.38
CA MET A 1 11.56 -2.93 -7.61
C MET A 1 10.83 -2.71 -6.29
N ASP A 2 10.27 -1.54 -6.06
CA ASP A 2 9.61 -1.24 -4.80
C ASP A 2 8.32 -2.04 -4.60
N LYS A 3 7.94 -2.25 -3.33
CA LYS A 3 6.76 -3.06 -2.99
C LYS A 3 5.46 -2.45 -3.49
N LEU A 4 5.37 -1.13 -3.54
CA LEU A 4 4.14 -0.47 -4.01
C LEU A 4 3.91 -0.76 -5.49
N THR A 5 4.96 -0.69 -6.32
CA THR A 5 4.85 -1.03 -7.74
C THR A 5 4.44 -2.49 -7.93
N GLU A 6 5.02 -3.39 -7.16
CA GLU A 6 4.66 -4.82 -7.21
C GLU A 6 3.21 -5.04 -6.81
N LEU A 7 2.75 -4.38 -5.76
CA LEU A 7 1.37 -4.49 -5.29
C LEU A 7 0.39 -3.93 -6.32
N ILE A 8 0.71 -2.80 -6.92
CA ILE A 8 -0.10 -2.21 -7.99
C ILE A 8 -0.20 -3.19 -9.17
N SER A 9 0.92 -3.76 -9.61
CA SER A 9 0.93 -4.73 -10.70
C SER A 9 0.06 -5.95 -10.38
N PHE A 10 0.20 -6.48 -9.17
CA PHE A 10 -0.59 -7.62 -8.70
C PHE A 10 -2.09 -7.30 -8.70
N GLU A 11 -2.48 -6.15 -8.16
CA GLU A 11 -3.89 -5.78 -8.06
C GLU A 11 -4.52 -5.46 -9.42
N ILE A 12 -3.75 -4.90 -10.35
CA ILE A 12 -4.23 -4.71 -11.73
C ILE A 12 -4.58 -6.07 -12.36
N LYS A 13 -3.69 -7.04 -12.23
CA LYS A 13 -3.92 -8.37 -12.79
C LYS A 13 -5.08 -9.09 -12.11
N ARG A 14 -5.23 -8.90 -10.81
CA ARG A 14 -6.29 -9.54 -10.04
C ARG A 14 -7.67 -8.95 -10.34
N GLN A 15 -7.77 -7.64 -10.47
CA GLN A 15 -9.06 -6.93 -10.62
C GLN A 15 -9.42 -6.68 -12.08
N TYR A 16 -8.43 -6.58 -12.95
CA TYR A 16 -8.60 -6.30 -14.37
C TYR A 16 -7.90 -7.38 -15.19
N ARG A 17 -8.39 -7.62 -16.40
CA ARG A 17 -7.82 -8.68 -17.25
C ARG A 17 -6.42 -8.36 -17.75
N SER A 18 -6.14 -7.07 -17.92
CA SER A 18 -4.88 -6.62 -18.49
C SER A 18 -4.57 -5.20 -18.05
N VAL A 19 -3.31 -4.80 -18.19
CA VAL A 19 -2.90 -3.42 -18.00
C VAL A 19 -3.65 -2.49 -18.94
N ARG A 20 -3.89 -2.93 -20.18
CA ARG A 20 -4.65 -2.14 -21.16
C ARG A 20 -6.07 -1.87 -20.69
N SER A 21 -6.78 -2.88 -20.18
CA SER A 21 -8.14 -2.70 -19.65
C SER A 21 -8.16 -1.71 -18.51
N PHE A 22 -7.19 -1.81 -17.62
CA PHE A 22 -7.07 -0.89 -16.49
C PHE A 22 -6.81 0.54 -16.96
N ALA A 23 -5.90 0.72 -17.91
CA ALA A 23 -5.56 2.04 -18.47
C ALA A 23 -6.79 2.69 -19.10
N VAL A 24 -7.57 1.93 -19.86
CA VAL A 24 -8.82 2.43 -20.47
C VAL A 24 -9.81 2.84 -19.38
N HIS A 25 -9.97 2.01 -18.35
CA HIS A 25 -10.87 2.31 -17.22
C HIS A 25 -10.49 3.61 -16.53
N MET A 26 -9.20 3.84 -16.32
CA MET A 26 -8.67 5.02 -15.63
C MET A 26 -8.57 6.25 -16.54
N ASP A 27 -8.76 6.09 -17.84
CA ASP A 27 -8.52 7.14 -18.83
C ASP A 27 -7.08 7.68 -18.76
N ILE A 28 -6.14 6.77 -18.57
CA ILE A 28 -4.69 7.05 -18.52
C ILE A 28 -4.05 6.35 -19.71
N PRO A 29 -3.09 7.01 -20.40
CA PRO A 29 -2.38 6.35 -21.51
C PRO A 29 -1.75 5.04 -21.05
N GLN A 30 -1.90 4.00 -21.85
CA GLN A 30 -1.33 2.69 -21.57
C GLN A 30 0.18 2.75 -21.35
N THR A 31 0.86 3.59 -22.13
CA THR A 31 2.31 3.79 -22.03
C THR A 31 2.72 4.33 -20.67
N THR A 32 1.91 5.18 -20.06
CA THR A 32 2.15 5.71 -18.71
C THR A 32 2.10 4.59 -17.67
N ILE A 33 1.09 3.71 -17.76
CA ILE A 33 0.97 2.58 -16.83
C ILE A 33 2.12 1.60 -17.01
N PHE A 34 2.45 1.23 -18.26
CA PHE A 34 3.56 0.31 -18.53
C PHE A 34 4.89 0.88 -18.04
N SER A 35 5.14 2.16 -18.27
CA SER A 35 6.37 2.81 -17.82
C SER A 35 6.47 2.78 -16.29
N MET A 36 5.36 3.08 -15.59
CA MET A 36 5.30 3.01 -14.14
C MET A 36 5.61 1.61 -13.62
N LEU A 37 5.01 0.59 -14.21
CA LEU A 37 5.21 -0.80 -13.78
C LEU A 37 6.62 -1.29 -14.07
N LYS A 38 7.26 -0.79 -15.13
CA LYS A 38 8.61 -1.16 -15.51
C LYS A 38 9.67 -0.45 -14.66
N ASN A 39 9.51 0.84 -14.42
CA ASN A 39 10.53 1.70 -13.82
C ASN A 39 10.26 2.04 -12.36
N GLY A 40 9.11 1.69 -11.83
CA GLY A 40 8.69 2.04 -10.48
C GLY A 40 7.86 3.31 -10.44
N VAL A 41 7.17 3.52 -9.32
CA VAL A 41 6.24 4.65 -9.15
C VAL A 41 6.97 5.99 -9.00
N SER A 42 8.25 5.99 -8.69
CA SER A 42 9.01 7.22 -8.43
C SER A 42 9.09 8.16 -9.62
N GLY A 43 8.98 7.62 -10.85
CA GLY A 43 8.99 8.42 -12.07
C GLY A 43 7.60 8.90 -12.51
N THR A 44 6.56 8.61 -11.74
CA THR A 44 5.17 8.94 -12.06
C THR A 44 4.70 10.03 -11.11
N SER A 45 3.83 10.93 -11.59
CA SER A 45 3.33 12.00 -10.74
C SER A 45 2.57 11.44 -9.53
N TYR A 46 2.69 12.11 -8.40
CA TYR A 46 2.03 11.75 -7.16
C TYR A 46 0.51 11.57 -7.35
N GLU A 47 -0.11 12.52 -8.04
CA GLU A 47 -1.56 12.48 -8.26
C GLU A 47 -1.98 11.24 -9.04
N THR A 48 -1.22 10.86 -10.05
CA THR A 48 -1.49 9.66 -10.84
C THR A 48 -1.35 8.40 -9.98
N VAL A 49 -0.30 8.30 -9.18
CA VAL A 49 -0.08 7.15 -8.29
C VAL A 49 -1.22 7.03 -7.27
N VAL A 50 -1.61 8.14 -6.65
CA VAL A 50 -2.71 8.15 -5.66
C VAL A 50 -4.03 7.72 -6.30
N SER A 51 -4.33 8.22 -7.50
CA SER A 51 -5.55 7.84 -8.22
C SER A 51 -5.59 6.35 -8.54
N ILE A 52 -4.48 5.79 -8.98
CA ILE A 52 -4.35 4.36 -9.28
C ILE A 52 -4.55 3.53 -8.01
N CYS A 53 -3.88 3.90 -6.94
CA CYS A 53 -3.99 3.20 -5.66
C CYS A 53 -5.42 3.24 -5.13
N ARG A 54 -6.06 4.38 -5.20
CA ARG A 54 -7.46 4.53 -4.75
C ARG A 54 -8.40 3.62 -5.53
N GLU A 55 -8.24 3.57 -6.85
CA GLU A 55 -9.08 2.72 -7.70
C GLU A 55 -8.87 1.24 -7.40
N LEU A 56 -7.65 0.83 -7.08
CA LEU A 56 -7.31 -0.56 -6.78
C LEU A 56 -7.60 -0.95 -5.31
N GLY A 57 -7.99 0.02 -4.48
CA GLY A 57 -8.21 -0.23 -3.07
C GLY A 57 -6.93 -0.34 -2.25
N ILE A 58 -5.85 0.19 -2.75
CA ILE A 58 -4.57 0.22 -2.04
C ILE A 58 -4.50 1.50 -1.20
N GLU A 59 -4.35 1.36 0.11
CA GLU A 59 -4.14 2.50 0.99
C GLU A 59 -2.66 2.86 0.99
N VAL A 60 -2.37 4.06 0.50
CA VAL A 60 -1.02 4.62 0.59
C VAL A 60 -0.91 5.32 1.92
N VAL A 61 -0.02 4.84 2.79
CA VAL A 61 0.25 5.53 4.04
C VAL A 61 0.78 6.92 3.71
N ASN A 62 0.25 7.88 4.42
CA ASN A 62 0.34 9.31 4.21
C ASN A 62 1.74 9.80 3.78
N TYR A 63 1.83 10.38 2.58
CA TYR A 63 3.08 10.96 2.06
C TYR A 63 3.52 12.21 2.84
N ASP A 64 2.56 12.90 3.48
CA ASP A 64 2.86 14.10 4.27
C ASP A 64 3.50 13.78 5.62
N SER A 65 3.37 12.53 6.07
CA SER A 65 3.93 12.07 7.33
C SER A 65 4.55 10.69 7.11
N PRO A 66 5.70 10.63 6.44
CA PRO A 66 6.33 9.34 6.19
C PRO A 66 6.70 8.66 7.50
N ILE A 67 6.21 7.44 7.67
CA ILE A 67 6.55 6.61 8.81
C ILE A 67 7.82 5.84 8.46
N ALA A 68 8.83 5.94 9.30
CA ALA A 68 10.04 5.12 9.12
C ALA A 68 9.65 3.65 9.31
N THR A 69 9.86 2.86 8.27
CA THR A 69 9.55 1.43 8.30
C THR A 69 10.82 0.63 8.10
N ASP A 70 10.87 -0.55 8.72
CA ASP A 70 11.92 -1.53 8.47
C ASP A 70 11.26 -2.88 8.17
N ASN A 71 12.10 -3.88 7.87
CA ASN A 71 11.60 -5.21 7.52
C ASN A 71 10.85 -5.86 8.67
N GLU A 72 11.25 -5.59 9.91
CA GLU A 72 10.58 -6.12 11.09
C GLU A 72 9.17 -5.55 11.24
N LEU A 73 9.03 -4.24 11.09
CA LEU A 73 7.72 -3.58 11.15
C LEU A 73 6.81 -4.07 10.01
N LEU A 74 7.33 -4.18 8.79
CA LEU A 74 6.56 -4.70 7.66
C LEU A 74 6.08 -6.12 7.90
N SER A 75 6.90 -6.97 8.51
CA SER A 75 6.53 -8.32 8.89
C SER A 75 5.39 -8.33 9.92
N MET A 76 5.44 -7.42 10.87
CA MET A 76 4.37 -7.27 11.87
C MET A 76 3.06 -6.87 11.22
N ILE A 77 3.11 -5.95 10.25
CA ILE A 77 1.92 -5.51 9.52
C ILE A 77 1.30 -6.69 8.74
N GLU A 78 2.13 -7.48 8.07
CA GLU A 78 1.66 -8.67 7.35
C GLU A 78 0.95 -9.64 8.29
N LYS A 79 1.55 -9.93 9.44
CA LYS A 79 0.96 -10.82 10.44
C LYS A 79 -0.33 -10.27 11.01
N TYR A 80 -0.37 -8.96 11.27
CA TYR A 80 -1.56 -8.29 11.77
C TYR A 80 -2.74 -8.46 10.81
N ASN A 81 -2.48 -8.35 9.50
CA ASN A 81 -3.53 -8.46 8.49
C ASN A 81 -4.15 -9.86 8.40
N PHE A 82 -3.51 -10.88 8.96
CA PHE A 82 -4.04 -12.25 9.02
C PHE A 82 -4.78 -12.57 10.31
N LEU A 83 -4.84 -11.63 11.26
CA LEU A 83 -5.50 -11.87 12.53
C LEU A 83 -7.02 -11.81 12.39
N ASP A 84 -7.72 -12.61 13.21
CA ASP A 84 -9.16 -12.49 13.38
C ASP A 84 -9.50 -11.30 14.31
N ASP A 85 -10.79 -11.06 14.54
CA ASP A 85 -11.23 -9.92 15.37
C ASP A 85 -10.69 -10.00 16.80
N ILE A 86 -10.58 -11.20 17.36
CA ILE A 86 -10.05 -11.40 18.71
C ILE A 86 -8.57 -11.05 18.74
N GLY A 87 -7.80 -11.54 17.75
CA GLY A 87 -6.38 -11.26 17.63
C GLY A 87 -6.09 -9.78 17.45
N VAL A 88 -6.85 -9.11 16.61
CA VAL A 88 -6.73 -7.66 16.37
C VAL A 88 -6.99 -6.91 17.68
N HIS A 89 -8.05 -7.25 18.40
CA HIS A 89 -8.37 -6.61 19.68
C HIS A 89 -7.24 -6.78 20.70
N THR A 90 -6.68 -7.98 20.81
CA THR A 90 -5.59 -8.28 21.73
C THR A 90 -4.34 -7.47 21.39
N VAL A 91 -3.94 -7.43 20.13
CA VAL A 91 -2.77 -6.68 19.69
C VAL A 91 -2.93 -5.20 19.96
N LYS A 92 -4.11 -4.63 19.65
CA LYS A 92 -4.38 -3.22 19.90
C LYS A 92 -4.32 -2.88 21.39
N ALA A 93 -4.87 -3.74 22.24
CA ALA A 93 -4.85 -3.54 23.68
C ALA A 93 -3.42 -3.52 24.23
N VAL A 94 -2.60 -4.48 23.80
CA VAL A 94 -1.19 -4.56 24.22
C VAL A 94 -0.41 -3.35 23.69
N LEU A 95 -0.63 -2.97 22.44
CA LEU A 95 0.04 -1.82 21.85
C LEU A 95 -0.28 -0.53 22.61
N ASP A 96 -1.56 -0.30 22.92
CA ASP A 96 -1.99 0.87 23.69
C ASP A 96 -1.38 0.89 25.08
N ALA A 97 -1.36 -0.26 25.76
CA ALA A 97 -0.78 -0.38 27.11
C ALA A 97 0.73 -0.08 27.07
N GLU A 98 1.45 -0.64 26.11
CA GLU A 98 2.89 -0.40 25.97
C GLU A 98 3.19 1.05 25.57
N TYR A 99 2.37 1.63 24.68
CA TYR A 99 2.51 3.02 24.29
C TYR A 99 2.40 3.95 25.54
N LYS A 100 1.38 3.71 26.38
CA LYS A 100 1.20 4.48 27.62
C LYS A 100 2.39 4.31 28.54
N ARG A 101 2.85 3.06 28.73
CA ARG A 101 3.99 2.78 29.60
C ARG A 101 5.25 3.53 29.14
N CYS A 102 5.47 3.61 27.82
CA CYS A 102 6.66 4.25 27.26
C CYS A 102 6.56 5.79 27.23
N THR A 103 5.36 6.35 27.21
CA THR A 103 5.14 7.80 27.08
C THR A 103 4.79 8.49 28.39
N GLU A 104 4.23 7.78 29.35
CA GLU A 104 3.89 8.32 30.68
C GLU A 104 5.05 8.07 31.65
N LYS A 105 6.05 8.92 31.58
CA LYS A 105 7.17 8.89 32.53
C LYS A 105 7.15 10.10 33.42
#